data_6e8fb66ffbeee5e56ab1484501044e58
#
_entry.id   6e8fb66ffbeee5e56ab1484501044e58
#
_cell.length_a   1.000
_cell.length_b   1.000
_cell.length_c   1.000
_cell.angle_alpha   90.00
_cell.angle_beta   90.00
_cell.angle_gamma   90.00
#
_symmetry.space_group_name_H-M   'P 1'
#
loop_
_entity.id
_entity.type
_entity.pdbx_description
1 polymer ?
#
loop_
_entity_poly.entity_id
_entity_poly.type
_entity_poly.pdbx_seq_one_letter_code
_entity_poly.pdbx_strand_id
1 'polypeptide(L)'
;IKKYMPRISHIHLKDVRNIIKTRVEKENLSFLEGVKLGVFTVPGDGDIEKMDEILSSIKKQNYNGWVVVEAEQDSAVANPFEYAKMGYEFVNKHMSI
;
A
#
# COMPACT_ATOMS: atom_id res chain seq x y z
N ILE A 1 4.06 -13.83 -7.53
CA ILE A 1 5.24 -13.29 -6.83
C ILE A 1 6.37 -14.32 -6.73
N LYS A 2 6.11 -15.52 -6.21
CA LYS A 2 7.15 -16.55 -6.01
C LYS A 2 7.92 -16.87 -7.27
N LYS A 3 7.21 -17.03 -8.37
CA LYS A 3 7.80 -17.42 -9.66
C LYS A 3 8.82 -16.40 -10.17
N TYR A 4 8.57 -15.11 -9.94
CA TYR A 4 9.38 -14.03 -10.50
C TYR A 4 10.26 -13.32 -9.47
N MET A 5 10.27 -13.78 -8.23
CA MET A 5 11.00 -13.11 -7.15
C MET A 5 12.48 -12.85 -7.46
N PRO A 6 13.23 -13.77 -8.09
CA PRO A 6 14.63 -13.52 -8.43
C PRO A 6 14.84 -12.35 -9.40
N ARG A 7 13.78 -11.91 -10.08
CA ARG A 7 13.85 -10.80 -11.06
C ARG A 7 13.30 -9.49 -10.49
N ILE A 8 12.81 -9.50 -9.25
CA ILE A 8 12.20 -8.32 -8.63
C ILE A 8 13.25 -7.60 -7.80
N SER A 9 13.47 -6.31 -8.08
CA SER A 9 14.41 -5.47 -7.35
C SER A 9 13.75 -4.31 -6.63
N HIS A 10 12.51 -3.99 -6.98
CA HIS A 10 11.73 -2.93 -6.35
C HIS A 10 10.30 -3.39 -6.13
N ILE A 11 9.75 -3.11 -4.96
CA ILE A 11 8.36 -3.37 -4.62
C ILE A 11 7.76 -2.09 -4.06
N HIS A 12 6.64 -1.66 -4.61
CA HIS A 12 5.84 -0.58 -4.06
C HIS A 12 4.61 -1.17 -3.39
N LEU A 13 4.34 -0.73 -2.17
CA LEU A 13 3.21 -1.19 -1.39
C LEU A 13 2.24 -0.04 -1.18
N LYS A 14 1.00 -0.27 -1.57
CA LYS A 14 -0.10 0.68 -1.45
C LYS A 14 -1.35 -0.09 -1.07
N ASP A 15 -2.23 0.54 -0.33
CA ASP A 15 -3.50 -0.06 0.05
C ASP A 15 -4.67 0.74 -0.53
N VAL A 16 -5.86 0.17 -0.49
CA VAL A 16 -7.05 0.74 -1.11
C VAL A 16 -8.22 0.68 -0.11
N ARG A 17 -8.98 1.77 -0.02
CA ARG A 17 -10.23 1.80 0.73
C ARG A 17 -11.38 1.43 -0.19
N ASN A 18 -12.00 0.27 0.03
CA ASN A 18 -13.03 -0.27 -0.85
C ASN A 18 -14.28 0.60 -0.91
N ILE A 19 -14.68 1.22 0.18
CA ILE A 19 -15.85 2.10 0.19
C ILE A 19 -15.66 3.29 -0.76
N ILE A 20 -14.46 3.86 -0.79
CA ILE A 20 -14.13 4.97 -1.70
C ILE A 20 -14.00 4.45 -3.13
N LYS A 21 -13.37 3.30 -3.33
CA LYS A 21 -13.26 2.66 -4.65
C LYS A 21 -14.64 2.43 -5.28
N THR A 22 -15.57 1.90 -4.51
CA THR A 22 -16.94 1.67 -4.96
C THR A 22 -17.60 2.97 -5.39
N ARG A 23 -17.42 4.04 -4.63
CA ARG A 23 -17.94 5.36 -4.97
C ARG A 23 -17.34 5.90 -6.27
N VAL A 24 -16.04 5.77 -6.43
CA VAL A 24 -15.33 6.22 -7.63
C VAL A 24 -15.89 5.50 -8.88
N GLU A 25 -16.08 4.20 -8.77
CA GLU A 25 -16.64 3.40 -9.88
C GLU A 25 -18.09 3.76 -10.18
N LYS A 26 -18.92 3.87 -9.15
CA LYS A 26 -20.35 4.21 -9.31
C LYS A 26 -20.58 5.59 -9.92
N GLU A 27 -19.83 6.58 -9.47
CA GLU A 27 -19.98 7.97 -9.89
C GLU A 27 -19.10 8.31 -11.09
N ASN A 28 -18.35 7.33 -11.60
CA ASN A 28 -17.43 7.50 -12.73
C ASN A 28 -16.47 8.67 -12.51
N LEU A 29 -15.87 8.73 -11.32
CA LEU A 29 -14.95 9.80 -10.96
C LEU A 29 -13.59 9.60 -11.64
N SER A 30 -12.86 10.71 -11.81
CA SER A 30 -11.50 10.64 -12.33
C SER A 30 -10.53 10.06 -11.30
N PHE A 31 -9.35 9.64 -11.75
CA PHE A 31 -8.29 9.17 -10.87
C PHE A 31 -7.95 10.22 -9.79
N LEU A 32 -7.76 11.47 -10.21
CA LEU A 32 -7.42 12.55 -9.27
C LEU A 32 -8.53 12.79 -8.24
N GLU A 33 -9.79 12.74 -8.65
CA GLU A 33 -10.91 12.86 -7.73
C GLU A 33 -10.90 11.72 -6.71
N GLY A 34 -10.62 10.50 -7.16
CA GLY A 34 -10.47 9.35 -6.28
C GLY A 34 -9.34 9.54 -5.26
N VAL A 35 -8.20 10.04 -5.69
CA VAL A 35 -7.06 10.36 -4.80
C VAL A 35 -7.48 11.36 -3.72
N LYS A 36 -8.16 12.44 -4.12
CA LYS A 36 -8.63 13.47 -3.19
C LYS A 36 -9.65 12.95 -2.17
N LEU A 37 -10.46 11.98 -2.56
CA LEU A 37 -11.42 11.35 -1.66
C LEU A 37 -10.79 10.31 -0.73
N GLY A 38 -9.53 9.97 -0.95
CA GLY A 38 -8.82 9.03 -0.09
C GLY A 38 -8.98 7.57 -0.49
N VAL A 39 -9.09 7.28 -1.80
CA VAL A 39 -9.18 5.90 -2.30
C VAL A 39 -7.92 5.10 -1.97
N PHE A 40 -6.76 5.76 -1.96
CA PHE A 40 -5.48 5.13 -1.65
C PHE A 40 -5.03 5.45 -0.23
N THR A 41 -4.32 4.52 0.36
CA THR A 41 -3.69 4.70 1.67
C THR A 41 -2.44 3.85 1.77
N VAL A 42 -1.72 3.95 2.87
CA VAL A 42 -0.50 3.17 3.11
C VAL A 42 -0.85 1.70 3.38
N PRO A 43 0.10 0.78 3.13
CA PRO A 43 -0.14 -0.64 3.41
C PRO A 43 -0.55 -0.86 4.87
N GLY A 44 -1.57 -1.67 5.07
CA GLY A 44 -2.11 -1.99 6.38
C GLY A 44 -3.25 -1.11 6.85
N ASP A 45 -3.49 0.03 6.19
CA ASP A 45 -4.56 0.97 6.56
C ASP A 45 -5.77 0.88 5.62
N GLY A 46 -5.80 -0.07 4.71
CA GLY A 46 -6.89 -0.25 3.75
C GLY A 46 -7.49 -1.64 3.79
N ASP A 47 -8.13 -1.99 2.70
CA ASP A 47 -8.97 -3.19 2.61
C ASP A 47 -8.38 -4.29 1.71
N ILE A 48 -7.14 -4.16 1.24
CA ILE A 48 -6.50 -5.24 0.48
C ILE A 48 -6.31 -6.44 1.41
N GLU A 49 -6.98 -7.53 1.06
CA GLU A 49 -6.90 -8.74 1.86
C GLU A 49 -5.50 -9.35 1.81
N LYS A 50 -5.09 -9.94 2.91
CA LYS A 50 -3.85 -10.72 3.02
C LYS A 50 -2.57 -9.93 2.74
N MET A 51 -2.59 -8.62 2.96
CA MET A 51 -1.38 -7.80 2.83
C MET A 51 -0.25 -8.32 3.72
N ASP A 52 -0.58 -8.73 4.94
CA ASP A 52 0.36 -9.34 5.88
C ASP A 52 0.97 -10.64 5.33
N GLU A 53 0.16 -11.50 4.72
CA GLU A 53 0.64 -12.74 4.12
C GLU A 53 1.55 -12.46 2.91
N ILE A 54 1.23 -11.43 2.12
CA ILE A 54 2.06 -11.01 1.00
C ILE A 54 3.44 -10.60 1.52
N LEU A 55 3.50 -9.77 2.55
CA LEU A 55 4.76 -9.32 3.14
C LEU A 55 5.57 -10.48 3.72
N SER A 56 4.90 -11.36 4.43
CA SER A 56 5.54 -12.55 4.98
C SER A 56 6.12 -13.46 3.88
N SER A 57 5.40 -13.59 2.77
CA SER A 57 5.87 -14.36 1.61
C SER A 57 7.13 -13.74 0.98
N ILE A 58 7.14 -12.42 0.84
CA ILE A 58 8.29 -11.69 0.31
C ILE A 58 9.51 -11.93 1.20
N LYS A 59 9.34 -11.83 2.51
CA LYS A 59 10.41 -12.10 3.47
C LYS A 59 10.94 -13.53 3.38
N LYS A 60 10.04 -14.50 3.32
CA LYS A 60 10.42 -15.92 3.26
C LYS A 60 11.24 -16.28 2.03
N GLN A 61 11.12 -15.48 0.97
CA GLN A 61 11.88 -15.70 -0.26
C GLN A 61 13.23 -14.97 -0.26
N ASN A 62 13.67 -14.46 0.88
CA ASN A 62 14.94 -13.76 1.05
C ASN A 62 15.08 -12.55 0.13
N TYR A 63 13.99 -11.83 -0.09
CA TYR A 63 14.03 -10.61 -0.88
C TYR A 63 14.94 -9.58 -0.21
N ASN A 64 15.85 -8.98 -0.96
CA ASN A 64 16.78 -7.98 -0.45
C ASN A 64 16.77 -6.66 -1.23
N GLY A 65 15.77 -6.44 -2.07
CA GLY A 65 15.61 -5.18 -2.80
C GLY A 65 14.90 -4.11 -1.98
N TRP A 66 14.50 -3.05 -2.67
CA TRP A 66 13.75 -1.95 -2.05
C TRP A 66 12.30 -2.32 -1.83
N VAL A 67 11.76 -1.89 -0.68
CA VAL A 67 10.33 -1.92 -0.39
C VAL A 67 9.91 -0.48 -0.11
N VAL A 68 9.07 0.07 -0.97
CA VAL A 68 8.64 1.46 -0.93
C VAL A 68 7.22 1.53 -0.41
N VAL A 69 7.02 2.27 0.67
CA VAL A 69 5.68 2.57 1.20
C VAL A 69 5.10 3.73 0.42
N GLU A 70 3.95 3.53 -0.20
CA GLU A 70 3.31 4.53 -1.04
C GLU A 70 1.90 4.81 -0.53
N ALA A 71 1.54 6.08 -0.42
CA ALA A 71 0.22 6.51 0.05
C ALA A 71 -0.61 7.12 -1.08
N GLU A 72 -0.05 8.07 -1.79
CA GLU A 72 -0.71 8.83 -2.86
C GLU A 72 -2.00 9.48 -2.35
N GLN A 73 -1.84 10.45 -1.45
CA GLN A 73 -2.94 11.09 -0.75
C GLN A 73 -2.85 12.62 -0.82
N ASP A 74 -4.00 13.27 -0.59
CA ASP A 74 -4.03 14.72 -0.43
C ASP A 74 -3.44 15.09 0.93
N SER A 75 -2.33 15.82 0.94
CA SER A 75 -1.64 16.23 2.17
C SER A 75 -2.46 17.17 3.06
N ALA A 76 -3.49 17.82 2.51
CA ALA A 76 -4.39 18.64 3.29
C ALA A 76 -5.34 17.82 4.17
N VAL A 77 -5.56 16.55 3.79
CA VAL A 77 -6.49 15.65 4.50
C VAL A 77 -5.74 14.59 5.29
N ALA A 78 -4.62 14.09 4.74
CA ALA A 78 -3.83 13.03 5.34
C ALA A 78 -2.42 13.56 5.62
N ASN A 79 -2.02 13.60 6.90
CA ASN A 79 -0.69 14.05 7.28
C ASN A 79 0.38 13.10 6.73
N PRO A 80 1.28 13.57 5.83
CA PRO A 80 2.25 12.69 5.17
C PRO A 80 3.15 11.94 6.14
N PHE A 81 3.61 12.61 7.18
CA PHE A 81 4.50 11.99 8.16
C PHE A 81 3.81 10.87 8.94
N GLU A 82 2.60 11.13 9.42
CA GLU A 82 1.86 10.14 10.20
C GLU A 82 1.53 8.90 9.36
N TYR A 83 1.12 9.10 8.12
CA TYR A 83 0.81 7.99 7.22
C TYR A 83 2.05 7.21 6.81
N ALA A 84 3.15 7.89 6.51
CA ALA A 84 4.41 7.22 6.21
C ALA A 84 4.88 6.37 7.38
N LYS A 85 4.77 6.89 8.60
CA LYS A 85 5.11 6.17 9.83
C LYS A 85 4.22 4.93 10.01
N MET A 86 2.92 5.08 9.81
CA MET A 86 1.95 3.98 9.92
C MET A 86 2.28 2.86 8.93
N GLY A 87 2.55 3.20 7.68
CA GLY A 87 2.92 2.24 6.66
C GLY A 87 4.25 1.54 6.96
N TYR A 88 5.23 2.30 7.39
CA TYR A 88 6.52 1.75 7.81
C TYR A 88 6.38 0.75 8.96
N GLU A 89 5.63 1.12 9.98
CA GLU A 89 5.42 0.24 11.15
C GLU A 89 4.73 -1.06 10.76
N PHE A 90 3.75 -1.01 9.87
CA PHE A 90 3.08 -2.20 9.36
C PHE A 90 4.05 -3.11 8.60
N VAL A 91 4.83 -2.54 7.68
CA VAL A 91 5.81 -3.31 6.91
C VAL A 91 6.87 -3.91 7.84
N ASN A 92 7.38 -3.13 8.78
CA ASN A 92 8.39 -3.60 9.73
C ASN A 92 7.86 -4.74 10.61
N LYS A 93 6.61 -4.64 11.05
CA LYS A 93 5.97 -5.69 11.85
C LYS A 93 5.93 -7.04 11.11
N HIS A 94 5.64 -7.02 9.81
CA HIS A 94 5.45 -8.25 9.03
C HIS A 94 6.71 -8.72 8.30
N MET A 95 7.68 -7.86 8.09
CA MET A 95 8.93 -8.21 7.43
C MET A 95 10.16 -8.18 8.35
N SER A 96 10.04 -7.65 9.54
CA SER A 96 11.13 -7.56 10.52
C SER A 96 12.38 -6.88 9.94
N ILE A 97 12.18 -5.74 9.31
CA ILE A 97 13.25 -4.98 8.69
C ILE A 97 14.06 -4.25 9.77
#